data_f4117c0e632dfa5bb33d40860f5943b3
#
_entry.id   f4117c0e632dfa5bb33d40860f5943b3
#
_cell.length_a   1.000
_cell.length_b   1.000
_cell.length_c   1.000
_cell.angle_alpha   90.00
_cell.angle_beta   90.00
_cell.angle_gamma   90.00
#
_symmetry.space_group_name_H-M   'P 1'
#
loop_
_entity.id
_entity.type
_entity.pdbx_description
1 polymer ?
#
loop_
_entity_poly.entity_id
_entity_poly.type
_entity_poly.pdbx_seq_one_letter_code
_entity_poly.pdbx_strand_id
1 'polypeptide(L)'
;MRKLLGIVFSAALLLIGSAQLTWAQKPNVYELPQAQTHTRYHQYTLYDLGTLGGPDSITSFFVISLTSKGTIGGAQTAVPDPFNPNCLGHAIYADIPDCYVMHAFLWNHGILTDLGALPGNDGNNSSVASAINNHGLIAGVAENGNLDADTGYPEAHAVVWDNGKIRDLGTLGGTQSSAVDVNDLGQVVGGALNTTEDPLSADFVYGFDLLGFLGRTQVRAFVWRKGVMRDLGTLGGPDAFAIAINQFGQIAGQSYTSSTPNSTTGIPTEDPFLWTNGKMIDLGTLGGTIGYSIWLNNRGQVTGISNLAGDVYSHGFLWDRGVLRDLLPPANGGNYSWVYWINELGDVVGGATLSGDQGNDAILWRFGKPIDLGTIGQDVCSEATGMNDFGQIVGISTNVRVSGAPVGGPPCVLFFGKRAAPWLT
;
A
#
# COMPACT_ATOMS: atom_id res chain seq x y z
N MET A 1 10.36 -5.15 17.22
CA MET A 1 11.69 -4.67 16.76
C MET A 1 11.94 -4.89 15.26
N ARG A 2 11.02 -5.47 14.47
CA ARG A 2 11.34 -6.05 13.15
C ARG A 2 10.58 -5.44 11.96
N LYS A 3 9.69 -4.49 12.17
CA LYS A 3 8.78 -3.96 11.13
C LYS A 3 9.21 -2.63 10.48
N LEU A 4 10.33 -2.04 10.88
CA LEU A 4 10.64 -0.64 10.55
C LEU A 4 11.65 -0.41 9.42
N LEU A 5 12.47 -1.41 9.08
CA LEU A 5 13.51 -1.18 8.09
C LEU A 5 13.01 -1.14 6.64
N GLY A 6 11.89 -1.79 6.32
CA GLY A 6 11.38 -1.87 4.96
C GLY A 6 10.90 -0.55 4.35
N ILE A 7 10.34 0.32 5.19
CA ILE A 7 9.77 1.60 4.72
C ILE A 7 10.86 2.63 4.40
N VAL A 8 12.03 2.54 5.05
CA VAL A 8 13.17 3.46 4.79
C VAL A 8 13.71 3.34 3.37
N PHE A 9 13.60 2.14 2.77
CA PHE A 9 14.19 1.89 1.46
C PHE A 9 13.34 2.42 0.29
N SER A 10 12.02 2.43 0.41
CA SER A 10 11.14 2.95 -0.64
C SER A 10 11.29 4.47 -0.85
N ALA A 11 11.57 5.20 0.23
CA ALA A 11 11.70 6.66 0.19
C ALA A 11 13.01 7.18 -0.38
N ALA A 12 14.09 6.39 -0.28
CA ALA A 12 15.43 6.83 -0.71
C ALA A 12 15.69 6.57 -2.22
N LEU A 13 14.95 5.65 -2.84
CA LEU A 13 15.13 5.33 -4.27
C LEU A 13 14.49 6.33 -5.24
N LEU A 14 13.53 7.14 -4.78
CA LEU A 14 12.80 8.11 -5.60
C LEU A 14 13.60 9.37 -5.99
N LEU A 15 14.83 9.55 -5.52
CA LEU A 15 15.62 10.77 -5.78
C LEU A 15 16.68 10.63 -6.87
N ILE A 16 16.80 9.49 -7.54
CA ILE A 16 17.81 9.34 -8.61
C ILE A 16 17.10 9.26 -9.97
N GLY A 17 16.85 10.44 -10.51
CA GLY A 17 16.41 10.61 -11.90
C GLY A 17 17.45 10.02 -12.86
N SER A 18 16.93 9.33 -13.88
CA SER A 18 17.53 8.87 -15.13
C SER A 18 19.00 9.23 -15.35
N ALA A 19 19.93 8.40 -14.92
CA ALA A 19 21.26 8.32 -15.48
C ALA A 19 21.47 6.88 -15.95
N GLN A 20 21.58 6.71 -17.26
CA GLN A 20 21.97 5.44 -17.88
C GLN A 20 23.34 5.03 -17.34
N LEU A 21 23.40 4.00 -16.53
CA LEU A 21 24.63 3.38 -16.07
C LEU A 21 24.64 1.89 -16.44
N THR A 22 25.29 1.63 -17.58
CA THR A 22 25.81 0.30 -17.89
C THR A 22 26.97 -0.01 -16.96
N TRP A 23 27.00 -1.23 -16.43
CA TRP A 23 28.06 -1.99 -15.70
C TRP A 23 27.59 -2.55 -14.35
N ALA A 24 27.78 -3.86 -14.21
CA ALA A 24 27.70 -4.55 -12.93
C ALA A 24 28.73 -3.94 -11.97
N GLN A 25 28.30 -3.05 -11.07
CA GLN A 25 29.12 -2.45 -10.03
C GLN A 25 28.81 -3.03 -8.66
N LYS A 26 29.88 -3.14 -7.84
CA LYS A 26 29.77 -3.42 -6.40
C LYS A 26 28.80 -2.42 -5.75
N PRO A 27 28.08 -2.81 -4.70
CA PRO A 27 27.14 -1.90 -4.02
C PRO A 27 27.84 -0.61 -3.64
N ASN A 28 27.31 0.52 -4.13
CA ASN A 28 27.81 1.83 -3.75
C ASN A 28 27.35 2.15 -2.33
N VAL A 29 28.27 2.40 -1.45
CA VAL A 29 28.01 2.91 -0.10
C VAL A 29 28.00 4.42 -0.18
N TYR A 30 26.86 5.05 0.09
CA TYR A 30 26.74 6.51 0.16
C TYR A 30 26.78 6.95 1.63
N GLU A 31 27.76 7.81 1.96
CA GLU A 31 27.78 8.49 3.25
C GLU A 31 26.95 9.78 3.16
N LEU A 32 25.95 9.92 4.01
CA LEU A 32 25.15 11.12 4.10
C LEU A 32 25.93 12.28 4.71
N PRO A 33 25.75 13.56 4.26
CA PRO A 33 26.43 14.71 4.84
C PRO A 33 26.10 14.86 6.33
N GLN A 34 27.12 15.04 7.16
CA GLN A 34 26.95 15.25 8.60
C GLN A 34 26.34 16.64 8.87
N ALA A 35 25.15 16.70 9.45
CA ALA A 35 24.65 17.89 10.10
C ALA A 35 25.32 18.04 11.47
N GLN A 36 25.97 19.17 11.69
CA GLN A 36 26.67 19.47 12.95
C GLN A 36 25.68 19.90 14.05
N THR A 37 25.21 18.96 14.86
CA THR A 37 24.82 19.20 16.26
C THR A 37 24.95 17.90 17.05
N HIS A 38 25.42 17.99 18.32
CA HIS A 38 25.86 16.89 19.18
C HIS A 38 24.72 15.99 19.68
N THR A 39 24.04 15.29 18.79
CA THR A 39 23.21 14.11 19.11
C THR A 39 23.86 12.90 18.45
N ARG A 40 23.98 11.79 19.16
CA ARG A 40 24.46 10.52 18.58
C ARG A 40 23.41 10.03 17.58
N TYR A 41 23.56 10.40 16.32
CA TYR A 41 22.78 9.82 15.24
C TYR A 41 23.25 8.40 14.99
N HIS A 42 22.32 7.46 14.85
CA HIS A 42 22.63 6.15 14.30
C HIS A 42 23.14 6.35 12.87
N GLN A 43 24.29 5.77 12.56
CA GLN A 43 24.77 5.74 11.17
C GLN A 43 23.94 4.69 10.41
N TYR A 44 23.36 5.08 9.28
CA TYR A 44 22.64 4.20 8.38
C TYR A 44 23.46 3.98 7.12
N THR A 45 23.40 2.77 6.58
CA THR A 45 23.99 2.43 5.29
C THR A 45 22.87 2.22 4.28
N LEU A 46 22.94 2.92 3.15
CA LEU A 46 22.03 2.74 2.03
C LEU A 46 22.56 1.60 1.16
N TYR A 47 21.68 0.64 0.84
CA TYR A 47 21.97 -0.45 -0.08
C TYR A 47 21.12 -0.28 -1.34
N ASP A 48 21.77 -0.26 -2.50
CA ASP A 48 21.12 -0.49 -3.79
C ASP A 48 20.80 -2.00 -3.90
N LEU A 49 19.53 -2.33 -4.07
CA LEU A 49 19.09 -3.72 -4.15
C LEU A 49 19.31 -4.33 -5.53
N GLY A 50 19.51 -3.49 -6.56
CA GLY A 50 19.63 -3.91 -7.95
C GLY A 50 18.31 -4.27 -8.62
N THR A 51 18.41 -4.83 -9.83
CA THR A 51 17.28 -5.28 -10.66
C THR A 51 17.51 -6.71 -11.15
N LEU A 52 16.53 -7.29 -11.85
CA LEU A 52 16.66 -8.59 -12.52
C LEU A 52 17.10 -8.45 -14.00
N GLY A 53 17.78 -7.35 -14.31
CA GLY A 53 18.33 -7.06 -15.64
C GLY A 53 17.58 -6.00 -16.41
N GLY A 54 16.42 -5.56 -15.93
CA GLY A 54 15.67 -4.41 -16.43
C GLY A 54 16.07 -3.10 -15.77
N PRO A 55 15.43 -1.98 -16.11
CA PRO A 55 15.81 -0.67 -15.61
C PRO A 55 15.43 -0.43 -14.15
N ASP A 56 14.32 -0.98 -13.66
CA ASP A 56 13.72 -0.58 -12.40
C ASP A 56 13.46 -1.74 -11.44
N SER A 57 13.48 -1.42 -10.15
CA SER A 57 13.01 -2.27 -9.07
C SER A 57 12.37 -1.44 -7.98
N ILE A 58 11.42 -2.00 -7.27
CA ILE A 58 10.69 -1.32 -6.22
C ILE A 58 10.40 -2.28 -5.07
N THR A 59 10.57 -1.82 -3.84
CA THR A 59 10.11 -2.55 -2.66
C THR A 59 8.60 -2.39 -2.50
N SER A 60 7.92 -3.38 -1.92
CA SER A 60 6.48 -3.29 -1.69
C SER A 60 6.10 -2.07 -0.85
N PHE A 61 5.05 -1.36 -1.25
CA PHE A 61 4.54 -0.17 -0.56
C PHE A 61 3.54 -0.47 0.55
N PHE A 62 2.80 -1.56 0.40
CA PHE A 62 1.53 -1.68 1.08
C PHE A 62 1.62 -2.24 2.48
N VAL A 63 2.63 -3.07 2.75
CA VAL A 63 2.63 -3.86 3.96
C VAL A 63 4.05 -4.15 4.42
N ILE A 64 4.25 -5.20 5.18
CA ILE A 64 5.54 -5.58 5.71
C ILE A 64 6.43 -6.10 4.58
N SER A 65 7.16 -5.20 3.94
CA SER A 65 8.13 -5.57 2.90
C SER A 65 9.49 -6.03 3.44
N LEU A 66 9.70 -5.95 4.76
CA LEU A 66 10.94 -6.32 5.40
C LEU A 66 10.72 -7.11 6.69
N THR A 67 11.41 -8.24 6.83
CA THR A 67 11.55 -9.02 8.06
C THR A 67 13.00 -9.41 8.28
N SER A 68 13.28 -10.27 9.27
CA SER A 68 14.61 -10.90 9.42
C SER A 68 14.96 -11.85 8.26
N LYS A 69 14.01 -12.15 7.38
CA LYS A 69 14.19 -13.03 6.20
C LYS A 69 14.66 -12.27 4.97
N GLY A 70 14.51 -10.95 4.96
CA GLY A 70 14.90 -10.07 3.87
C GLY A 70 13.84 -9.06 3.50
N THR A 71 14.09 -8.36 2.41
CA THR A 71 13.18 -7.38 1.79
C THR A 71 12.61 -7.96 0.49
N ILE A 72 11.36 -7.60 0.18
CA ILE A 72 10.63 -8.06 -0.98
C ILE A 72 10.10 -6.90 -1.82
N GLY A 73 9.74 -7.20 -3.07
CA GLY A 73 9.13 -6.24 -3.98
C GLY A 73 8.99 -6.82 -5.39
N GLY A 74 8.99 -5.94 -6.39
CA GLY A 74 9.04 -6.27 -7.81
C GLY A 74 10.30 -5.72 -8.46
N ALA A 75 10.91 -6.47 -9.36
CA ALA A 75 12.07 -6.05 -10.15
C ALA A 75 11.88 -6.40 -11.62
N GLN A 76 12.17 -5.45 -12.50
CA GLN A 76 12.07 -5.67 -13.94
C GLN A 76 13.19 -6.57 -14.42
N THR A 77 12.83 -7.50 -15.31
CA THR A 77 13.74 -8.32 -16.08
C THR A 77 14.19 -7.55 -17.34
N ALA A 78 15.10 -8.16 -18.13
CA ALA A 78 15.48 -7.58 -19.43
C ALA A 78 14.47 -7.85 -20.56
N VAL A 79 13.36 -8.52 -20.27
CA VAL A 79 12.35 -8.91 -21.27
C VAL A 79 11.26 -7.84 -21.36
N PRO A 80 11.02 -7.23 -22.53
CA PRO A 80 9.87 -6.35 -22.72
C PRO A 80 8.56 -7.11 -22.45
N ASP A 81 7.63 -6.46 -21.75
CA ASP A 81 6.35 -7.08 -21.42
C ASP A 81 5.45 -7.13 -22.69
N PRO A 82 4.94 -8.31 -23.06
CA PRO A 82 4.11 -8.47 -24.26
C PRO A 82 2.75 -7.75 -24.15
N PHE A 83 2.32 -7.40 -22.96
CA PHE A 83 1.05 -6.69 -22.70
C PHE A 83 1.16 -5.17 -22.67
N ASN A 84 2.32 -4.61 -23.04
CA ASN A 84 2.49 -3.16 -23.12
C ASN A 84 1.37 -2.49 -23.98
N PRO A 85 0.66 -1.43 -23.48
CA PRO A 85 0.89 -0.68 -22.23
C PRO A 85 0.19 -1.22 -20.99
N ASN A 86 -0.52 -2.34 -21.08
CA ASN A 86 -1.36 -2.89 -20.01
C ASN A 86 -0.60 -3.88 -19.10
N CYS A 87 0.72 -3.70 -18.93
CA CYS A 87 1.53 -4.59 -18.11
C CYS A 87 1.25 -4.43 -16.61
N LEU A 88 1.45 -5.51 -15.85
CA LEU A 88 1.27 -5.54 -14.40
C LEU A 88 2.11 -4.46 -13.68
N GLY A 89 3.33 -4.21 -14.17
CA GLY A 89 4.20 -3.16 -13.63
C GLY A 89 3.57 -1.77 -13.68
N HIS A 90 2.94 -1.40 -14.78
CA HIS A 90 2.20 -0.13 -14.91
C HIS A 90 0.93 -0.10 -14.07
N ALA A 91 0.23 -1.22 -13.95
CA ALA A 91 -0.98 -1.30 -13.14
C ALA A 91 -0.69 -1.10 -11.64
N ILE A 92 0.47 -1.60 -11.18
CA ILE A 92 0.85 -1.50 -9.76
C ILE A 92 1.66 -0.22 -9.48
N TYR A 93 2.51 0.19 -10.41
CA TYR A 93 3.48 1.28 -10.23
C TYR A 93 3.40 2.25 -11.40
N ALA A 94 2.48 3.20 -11.32
CA ALA A 94 2.23 4.16 -12.39
C ALA A 94 3.46 5.03 -12.78
N ASP A 95 4.48 5.08 -11.92
CA ASP A 95 5.72 5.85 -12.14
C ASP A 95 6.80 5.06 -12.88
N ILE A 96 6.61 3.77 -13.15
CA ILE A 96 7.52 2.98 -13.98
C ILE A 96 7.24 3.30 -15.44
N PRO A 97 8.16 3.98 -16.16
CA PRO A 97 7.87 4.50 -17.51
C PRO A 97 7.80 3.43 -18.58
N ASP A 98 8.45 2.30 -18.36
CA ASP A 98 8.65 1.24 -19.35
C ASP A 98 8.03 -0.08 -18.90
N CYS A 99 7.29 -0.74 -19.80
CA CYS A 99 6.73 -2.07 -19.57
C CYS A 99 7.79 -3.15 -19.85
N TYR A 100 8.38 -3.68 -18.78
CA TYR A 100 9.17 -4.92 -18.80
C TYR A 100 8.48 -5.97 -17.96
N VAL A 101 8.70 -7.22 -18.27
CA VAL A 101 8.29 -8.34 -17.40
C VAL A 101 8.91 -8.13 -16.03
N MET A 102 8.05 -8.05 -15.02
CA MET A 102 8.45 -7.82 -13.62
C MET A 102 8.33 -9.11 -12.84
N HIS A 103 9.35 -9.48 -12.07
CA HIS A 103 9.25 -10.60 -11.15
C HIS A 103 9.32 -10.14 -9.70
N ALA A 104 8.55 -10.80 -8.85
CA ALA A 104 8.72 -10.71 -7.41
C ALA A 104 10.15 -11.11 -7.02
N PHE A 105 10.74 -10.42 -6.08
CA PHE A 105 12.07 -10.73 -5.56
C PHE A 105 12.11 -10.86 -4.05
N LEU A 106 13.09 -11.60 -3.57
CA LEU A 106 13.56 -11.57 -2.18
C LEU A 106 15.03 -11.12 -2.18
N TRP A 107 15.30 -9.99 -1.53
CA TRP A 107 16.67 -9.54 -1.27
C TRP A 107 17.06 -9.88 0.17
N ASN A 108 18.18 -10.58 0.34
CA ASN A 108 18.69 -10.93 1.65
C ASN A 108 20.23 -10.96 1.64
N HIS A 109 20.86 -10.19 2.55
CA HIS A 109 22.32 -10.11 2.72
C HIS A 109 23.10 -9.87 1.41
N GLY A 110 22.61 -8.97 0.55
CA GLY A 110 23.27 -8.61 -0.71
C GLY A 110 22.94 -9.54 -1.89
N ILE A 111 22.04 -10.50 -1.71
CA ILE A 111 21.60 -11.41 -2.78
C ILE A 111 20.16 -11.07 -3.15
N LEU A 112 19.95 -10.67 -4.41
CA LEU A 112 18.63 -10.54 -5.01
C LEU A 112 18.25 -11.89 -5.63
N THR A 113 17.18 -12.49 -5.12
CA THR A 113 16.65 -13.77 -5.60
C THR A 113 15.36 -13.52 -6.37
N ASP A 114 15.33 -13.95 -7.63
CA ASP A 114 14.12 -14.00 -8.45
C ASP A 114 13.18 -15.07 -7.90
N LEU A 115 11.94 -14.71 -7.59
CA LEU A 115 10.91 -15.62 -7.09
C LEU A 115 10.05 -16.19 -8.22
N GLY A 116 10.20 -15.65 -9.45
CA GLY A 116 9.43 -16.06 -10.63
C GLY A 116 7.95 -15.70 -10.55
N ALA A 117 7.22 -16.09 -11.59
CA ALA A 117 5.77 -15.91 -11.72
C ALA A 117 5.06 -17.27 -11.95
N LEU A 118 3.72 -17.27 -12.07
CA LEU A 118 2.97 -18.45 -12.45
C LEU A 118 3.36 -18.91 -13.87
N PRO A 119 3.29 -20.22 -14.15
CA PRO A 119 3.59 -20.75 -15.49
C PRO A 119 2.55 -20.25 -16.50
N GLY A 120 2.99 -19.99 -17.72
CA GLY A 120 2.16 -19.52 -18.83
C GLY A 120 2.92 -18.52 -19.69
N ASN A 121 2.33 -18.06 -20.79
CA ASN A 121 2.84 -17.02 -21.69
C ASN A 121 4.34 -17.17 -22.03
N ASP A 122 4.79 -18.40 -22.27
CA ASP A 122 6.18 -18.76 -22.56
C ASP A 122 7.22 -18.26 -21.53
N GLY A 123 6.79 -18.08 -20.26
CA GLY A 123 7.63 -17.58 -19.16
C GLY A 123 7.70 -16.06 -19.05
N ASN A 124 6.84 -15.35 -19.77
CA ASN A 124 6.78 -13.87 -19.75
C ASN A 124 5.67 -13.31 -18.84
N ASN A 125 5.24 -14.05 -17.83
CA ASN A 125 4.28 -13.58 -16.85
C ASN A 125 4.97 -12.71 -15.82
N SER A 126 4.33 -11.62 -15.44
CA SER A 126 4.81 -10.74 -14.39
C SER A 126 4.30 -11.17 -13.00
N SER A 127 5.04 -10.80 -11.97
CA SER A 127 4.66 -10.99 -10.56
C SER A 127 5.22 -9.90 -9.66
N VAL A 128 4.55 -9.65 -8.53
CA VAL A 128 5.00 -8.70 -7.50
C VAL A 128 4.72 -9.26 -6.12
N ALA A 129 5.69 -9.15 -5.21
CA ALA A 129 5.53 -9.52 -3.81
C ALA A 129 5.00 -8.33 -3.00
N SER A 130 3.95 -8.56 -2.22
CA SER A 130 3.27 -7.55 -1.39
C SER A 130 3.70 -7.60 0.07
N ALA A 131 3.72 -8.77 0.68
CA ALA A 131 4.03 -8.95 2.10
C ALA A 131 4.88 -10.20 2.37
N ILE A 132 5.67 -10.16 3.44
CA ILE A 132 6.46 -11.31 3.92
C ILE A 132 6.28 -11.46 5.44
N ASN A 133 6.00 -12.67 5.91
CA ASN A 133 5.91 -12.97 7.33
C ASN A 133 7.27 -13.36 7.94
N ASN A 134 7.32 -13.53 9.27
CA ASN A 134 8.55 -13.90 9.98
C ASN A 134 9.05 -15.34 9.68
N HIS A 135 8.23 -16.18 9.07
CA HIS A 135 8.60 -17.54 8.65
C HIS A 135 9.14 -17.58 7.21
N GLY A 136 9.05 -16.48 6.46
CA GLY A 136 9.50 -16.37 5.08
C GLY A 136 8.44 -16.76 4.04
N LEU A 137 7.18 -16.90 4.46
CA LEU A 137 6.07 -16.98 3.52
C LEU A 137 5.83 -15.60 2.93
N ILE A 138 5.86 -15.51 1.61
CA ILE A 138 5.67 -14.27 0.85
C ILE A 138 4.31 -14.34 0.17
N ALA A 139 3.51 -13.28 0.26
CA ALA A 139 2.25 -13.11 -0.45
C ALA A 139 2.38 -12.04 -1.52
N GLY A 140 1.57 -12.12 -2.57
CA GLY A 140 1.56 -11.14 -3.65
C GLY A 140 0.62 -11.52 -4.78
N VAL A 141 0.96 -11.06 -5.98
CA VAL A 141 0.17 -11.24 -7.19
C VAL A 141 1.07 -11.74 -8.32
N ALA A 142 0.53 -12.58 -9.20
CA ALA A 142 1.21 -13.03 -10.41
C ALA A 142 0.21 -13.25 -11.55
N GLU A 143 0.60 -12.87 -12.76
CA GLU A 143 -0.13 -13.19 -13.98
C GLU A 143 -0.17 -14.70 -14.20
N ASN A 144 -1.30 -15.20 -14.70
CA ASN A 144 -1.52 -16.63 -14.98
C ASN A 144 -1.35 -17.00 -16.46
N GLY A 145 -1.06 -16.01 -17.32
CA GLY A 145 -0.85 -16.19 -18.77
C GLY A 145 -2.10 -16.03 -19.62
N ASN A 146 -3.27 -15.79 -19.03
CA ASN A 146 -4.49 -15.47 -19.75
C ASN A 146 -4.69 -13.96 -19.84
N LEU A 147 -5.54 -13.55 -20.79
CA LEU A 147 -6.09 -12.19 -20.88
C LEU A 147 -7.53 -12.21 -20.39
N ASP A 148 -7.87 -11.27 -19.53
CA ASP A 148 -9.25 -10.96 -19.19
C ASP A 148 -9.96 -10.39 -20.41
N ALA A 149 -11.00 -11.06 -20.88
CA ALA A 149 -11.70 -10.70 -22.12
C ALA A 149 -12.48 -9.38 -22.01
N ASP A 150 -12.87 -8.99 -20.80
CA ASP A 150 -13.66 -7.79 -20.57
C ASP A 150 -12.79 -6.52 -20.48
N THR A 151 -11.59 -6.67 -19.94
CA THR A 151 -10.70 -5.54 -19.66
C THR A 151 -9.52 -5.44 -20.63
N GLY A 152 -9.12 -6.57 -21.24
CA GLY A 152 -7.92 -6.66 -22.07
C GLY A 152 -6.60 -6.58 -21.29
N TYR A 153 -6.66 -6.64 -19.95
CA TYR A 153 -5.49 -6.79 -19.07
C TYR A 153 -5.15 -8.26 -18.83
N PRO A 154 -3.89 -8.59 -18.50
CA PRO A 154 -3.56 -9.94 -18.04
C PRO A 154 -4.38 -10.33 -16.81
N GLU A 155 -4.86 -11.57 -16.77
CA GLU A 155 -5.41 -12.12 -15.55
C GLU A 155 -4.30 -12.30 -14.53
N ALA A 156 -4.46 -11.73 -13.34
CA ALA A 156 -3.54 -11.82 -12.23
C ALA A 156 -4.19 -12.45 -11.01
N HIS A 157 -3.52 -13.41 -10.39
CA HIS A 157 -4.01 -14.15 -9.24
C HIS A 157 -3.19 -13.85 -7.99
N ALA A 158 -3.87 -13.84 -6.84
CA ALA A 158 -3.23 -13.91 -5.54
C ALA A 158 -2.34 -15.15 -5.46
N VAL A 159 -1.11 -14.98 -5.03
CA VAL A 159 -0.14 -16.06 -4.91
C VAL A 159 0.59 -16.01 -3.58
N VAL A 160 1.21 -17.14 -3.22
CA VAL A 160 2.24 -17.18 -2.18
C VAL A 160 3.48 -17.86 -2.71
N TRP A 161 4.65 -17.41 -2.24
CA TRP A 161 5.93 -18.12 -2.39
C TRP A 161 6.32 -18.73 -1.03
N ASP A 162 6.43 -20.03 -1.02
CA ASP A 162 6.84 -20.82 0.15
C ASP A 162 8.08 -21.65 -0.21
N ASN A 163 9.21 -21.35 0.42
CA ASN A 163 10.48 -22.02 0.15
C ASN A 163 10.86 -22.06 -1.34
N GLY A 164 10.69 -20.93 -2.05
CA GLY A 164 11.01 -20.77 -3.48
C GLY A 164 10.01 -21.45 -4.43
N LYS A 165 8.85 -21.86 -3.94
CA LYS A 165 7.77 -22.41 -4.78
C LYS A 165 6.58 -21.46 -4.77
N ILE A 166 6.17 -21.05 -5.95
CA ILE A 166 4.94 -20.29 -6.14
C ILE A 166 3.71 -21.19 -6.07
N ARG A 167 2.65 -20.69 -5.46
CA ARG A 167 1.33 -21.32 -5.43
C ARG A 167 0.26 -20.31 -5.76
N ASP A 168 -0.56 -20.59 -6.73
CA ASP A 168 -1.79 -19.90 -7.04
C ASP A 168 -2.84 -20.13 -5.94
N LEU A 169 -3.45 -19.05 -5.43
CA LEU A 169 -4.50 -19.11 -4.43
C LEU A 169 -5.90 -19.15 -5.07
N GLY A 170 -5.98 -18.92 -6.40
CA GLY A 170 -7.22 -18.81 -7.15
C GLY A 170 -7.98 -17.51 -6.92
N THR A 171 -9.26 -17.53 -7.31
CA THR A 171 -10.20 -16.41 -7.19
C THR A 171 -11.46 -16.86 -6.44
N LEU A 172 -12.45 -15.96 -6.32
CA LEU A 172 -13.81 -16.31 -5.86
C LEU A 172 -14.76 -16.62 -7.02
N GLY A 173 -14.20 -17.00 -8.17
CA GLY A 173 -14.94 -17.38 -9.39
C GLY A 173 -14.81 -16.38 -10.54
N GLY A 174 -14.28 -15.19 -10.29
CA GLY A 174 -13.92 -14.21 -11.33
C GLY A 174 -12.51 -14.45 -11.89
N THR A 175 -11.97 -13.44 -12.58
CA THR A 175 -10.72 -13.53 -13.35
C THR A 175 -9.49 -12.97 -12.61
N GLN A 176 -9.70 -12.22 -11.53
CA GLN A 176 -8.62 -11.51 -10.83
C GLN A 176 -8.65 -11.78 -9.33
N SER A 177 -7.48 -11.84 -8.71
CA SER A 177 -7.30 -11.77 -7.26
C SER A 177 -5.92 -11.22 -6.90
N SER A 178 -5.80 -10.64 -5.71
CA SER A 178 -4.53 -10.14 -5.19
C SER A 178 -4.39 -10.39 -3.70
N ALA A 179 -3.23 -10.87 -3.29
CA ALA A 179 -2.86 -10.98 -1.89
C ALA A 179 -2.08 -9.74 -1.46
N VAL A 180 -2.49 -9.14 -0.34
CA VAL A 180 -1.93 -7.89 0.18
C VAL A 180 -1.11 -8.11 1.44
N ASP A 181 -1.61 -8.90 2.39
CA ASP A 181 -0.92 -9.12 3.67
C ASP A 181 -0.94 -10.59 4.09
N VAL A 182 0.03 -10.96 4.93
CA VAL A 182 0.20 -12.32 5.47
C VAL A 182 0.70 -12.28 6.90
N ASN A 183 0.02 -13.01 7.81
CA ASN A 183 0.46 -13.14 9.20
C ASN A 183 1.34 -14.37 9.43
N ASP A 184 1.90 -14.49 10.65
CA ASP A 184 2.77 -15.62 11.02
C ASP A 184 2.01 -16.97 11.15
N LEU A 185 0.69 -16.95 11.14
CA LEU A 185 -0.14 -18.17 11.09
C LEU A 185 -0.34 -18.68 9.65
N GLY A 186 0.22 -18.01 8.64
CA GLY A 186 0.07 -18.32 7.23
C GLY A 186 -1.34 -18.04 6.71
N GLN A 187 -2.05 -17.09 7.31
CA GLN A 187 -3.29 -16.55 6.78
C GLN A 187 -2.94 -15.39 5.85
N VAL A 188 -3.48 -15.40 4.64
CA VAL A 188 -3.27 -14.40 3.59
C VAL A 188 -4.58 -13.68 3.35
N VAL A 189 -4.55 -12.36 3.20
CA VAL A 189 -5.72 -11.52 2.93
C VAL A 189 -5.53 -10.65 1.70
N GLY A 190 -6.63 -10.21 1.13
CA GLY A 190 -6.67 -9.34 -0.05
C GLY A 190 -8.06 -9.26 -0.66
N GLY A 191 -8.12 -9.04 -1.98
CA GLY A 191 -9.34 -9.01 -2.77
C GLY A 191 -9.35 -10.05 -3.88
N ALA A 192 -10.54 -10.50 -4.24
CA ALA A 192 -10.76 -11.41 -5.35
C ALA A 192 -12.10 -11.10 -6.02
N LEU A 193 -12.13 -11.17 -7.35
CA LEU A 193 -13.38 -11.05 -8.10
C LEU A 193 -14.22 -12.33 -7.94
N ASN A 194 -15.54 -12.15 -7.86
CA ASN A 194 -16.50 -13.24 -7.98
C ASN A 194 -17.17 -13.23 -9.36
N THR A 195 -18.26 -13.99 -9.55
CA THR A 195 -19.00 -14.08 -10.83
C THR A 195 -20.20 -13.13 -10.92
N THR A 196 -20.46 -12.34 -9.90
CA THR A 196 -21.65 -11.46 -9.86
C THR A 196 -21.30 -10.13 -10.52
N GLU A 197 -22.02 -9.78 -11.58
CA GLU A 197 -21.85 -8.48 -12.23
C GLU A 197 -22.14 -7.33 -11.28
N ASP A 198 -21.30 -6.31 -11.32
CA ASP A 198 -21.46 -5.07 -10.60
C ASP A 198 -20.89 -3.89 -11.38
N PRO A 199 -21.74 -2.96 -11.83
CA PRO A 199 -21.29 -1.77 -12.54
C PRO A 199 -20.53 -0.77 -11.65
N LEU A 200 -20.59 -0.93 -10.32
CA LEU A 200 -19.95 -0.04 -9.34
C LEU A 200 -18.57 -0.53 -8.90
N SER A 201 -18.18 -1.76 -9.26
CA SER A 201 -16.90 -2.32 -8.83
C SER A 201 -15.69 -1.56 -9.40
N ALA A 202 -15.83 -0.95 -10.57
CA ALA A 202 -14.80 -0.10 -11.15
C ALA A 202 -14.55 1.20 -10.37
N ASP A 203 -15.55 1.65 -9.60
CA ASP A 203 -15.46 2.85 -8.76
C ASP A 203 -15.06 2.51 -7.31
N PHE A 204 -15.07 1.21 -6.95
CA PHE A 204 -14.60 0.70 -5.64
C PHE A 204 -13.07 0.60 -5.62
N VAL A 205 -12.41 1.75 -5.77
CA VAL A 205 -11.00 1.73 -6.16
C VAL A 205 -10.11 2.60 -5.28
N TYR A 206 -10.60 3.11 -4.19
CA TYR A 206 -9.74 3.92 -3.34
C TYR A 206 -8.62 3.07 -2.74
N GLY A 207 -7.48 3.07 -3.44
CA GLY A 207 -6.27 2.34 -3.09
C GLY A 207 -5.95 1.12 -3.98
N PHE A 208 -6.79 0.74 -4.95
CA PHE A 208 -6.64 -0.48 -5.75
C PHE A 208 -6.58 -0.31 -7.27
N ASP A 209 -6.44 0.89 -7.77
CA ASP A 209 -5.92 1.14 -9.14
C ASP A 209 -4.60 0.39 -9.42
N LEU A 210 -4.03 -0.15 -8.36
CA LEU A 210 -2.75 -0.83 -8.32
C LEU A 210 -2.74 -2.21 -8.97
N LEU A 211 -3.90 -2.78 -9.31
CA LEU A 211 -3.93 -4.15 -9.80
C LEU A 211 -4.77 -4.34 -11.07
N GLY A 212 -5.21 -3.23 -11.71
CA GLY A 212 -6.02 -3.33 -12.91
C GLY A 212 -7.33 -4.08 -12.68
N PHE A 213 -7.90 -4.09 -11.45
CA PHE A 213 -9.20 -4.67 -11.15
C PHE A 213 -10.33 -3.85 -11.80
N LEU A 214 -10.19 -3.55 -13.06
CA LEU A 214 -11.25 -2.91 -13.86
C LEU A 214 -12.35 -3.92 -14.21
N GLY A 215 -12.56 -4.92 -13.34
CA GLY A 215 -13.58 -5.93 -13.53
C GLY A 215 -14.99 -5.35 -13.44
N ARG A 216 -15.91 -5.95 -14.19
CA ARG A 216 -17.36 -5.66 -14.09
C ARG A 216 -18.05 -6.55 -13.05
N THR A 217 -17.30 -7.24 -12.23
CA THR A 217 -17.81 -8.15 -11.20
C THR A 217 -17.39 -7.70 -9.83
N GLN A 218 -18.13 -8.12 -8.81
CA GLN A 218 -17.89 -7.71 -7.43
C GLN A 218 -16.49 -8.08 -6.95
N VAL A 219 -15.84 -7.13 -6.28
CA VAL A 219 -14.60 -7.33 -5.52
C VAL A 219 -14.96 -7.82 -4.13
N ARG A 220 -14.41 -8.94 -3.69
CA ARG A 220 -14.69 -9.54 -2.39
C ARG A 220 -13.44 -9.62 -1.54
N ALA A 221 -13.52 -9.12 -0.31
CA ALA A 221 -12.47 -9.33 0.69
C ALA A 221 -12.35 -10.82 1.00
N PHE A 222 -11.14 -11.36 0.99
CA PHE A 222 -10.92 -12.77 1.32
C PHE A 222 -9.90 -12.97 2.44
N VAL A 223 -10.00 -14.13 3.09
CA VAL A 223 -8.90 -14.77 3.82
C VAL A 223 -8.61 -16.14 3.23
N TRP A 224 -7.35 -16.38 2.89
CA TRP A 224 -6.89 -17.70 2.48
C TRP A 224 -6.09 -18.35 3.60
N ARG A 225 -6.36 -19.65 3.81
CA ARG A 225 -5.62 -20.47 4.76
C ARG A 225 -5.65 -21.93 4.34
N LYS A 226 -4.48 -22.58 4.33
CA LYS A 226 -4.35 -24.03 4.09
C LYS A 226 -5.03 -24.53 2.79
N GLY A 227 -4.96 -23.76 1.72
CA GLY A 227 -5.52 -24.12 0.41
C GLY A 227 -6.96 -23.71 0.19
N VAL A 228 -7.59 -23.00 1.11
CA VAL A 228 -8.99 -22.54 0.98
C VAL A 228 -9.05 -21.01 1.04
N MET A 229 -9.56 -20.40 -0.03
CA MET A 229 -9.96 -18.98 -0.06
C MET A 229 -11.40 -18.87 0.43
N ARG A 230 -11.65 -17.97 1.34
CA ARG A 230 -12.97 -17.71 1.93
C ARG A 230 -13.32 -16.24 1.80
N ASP A 231 -14.49 -15.96 1.24
CA ASP A 231 -15.12 -14.64 1.23
C ASP A 231 -15.47 -14.21 2.67
N LEU A 232 -15.11 -12.97 3.03
CA LEU A 232 -15.36 -12.39 4.34
C LEU A 232 -16.74 -11.73 4.47
N GLY A 233 -17.45 -11.56 3.35
CA GLY A 233 -18.69 -10.77 3.27
C GLY A 233 -18.43 -9.29 3.01
N THR A 234 -19.48 -8.48 3.21
CA THR A 234 -19.49 -7.02 3.07
C THR A 234 -20.25 -6.36 4.21
N LEU A 235 -20.25 -5.04 4.27
CA LEU A 235 -21.07 -4.22 5.16
C LEU A 235 -22.51 -4.01 4.64
N GLY A 236 -22.87 -4.67 3.53
CA GLY A 236 -24.23 -4.59 2.95
C GLY A 236 -24.24 -4.14 1.50
N GLY A 237 -23.15 -3.60 0.99
CA GLY A 237 -22.95 -3.28 -0.42
C GLY A 237 -22.34 -4.43 -1.22
N PRO A 238 -22.01 -4.21 -2.51
CA PRO A 238 -21.51 -5.28 -3.37
C PRO A 238 -20.04 -5.61 -3.10
N ASP A 239 -19.22 -4.64 -2.74
CA ASP A 239 -17.77 -4.76 -2.72
C ASP A 239 -17.17 -4.67 -1.32
N ALA A 240 -16.07 -5.37 -1.12
CA ALA A 240 -15.20 -5.29 0.03
C ALA A 240 -13.77 -5.68 -0.33
N PHE A 241 -12.79 -5.09 0.35
CA PHE A 241 -11.39 -5.41 0.18
C PHE A 241 -10.67 -5.48 1.53
N ALA A 242 -9.80 -6.48 1.73
CA ALA A 242 -8.99 -6.64 2.93
C ALA A 242 -7.58 -6.10 2.70
N ILE A 243 -7.09 -5.25 3.61
CA ILE A 243 -5.80 -4.58 3.49
C ILE A 243 -4.76 -5.14 4.44
N ALA A 244 -5.13 -5.41 5.69
CA ALA A 244 -4.19 -5.81 6.71
C ALA A 244 -4.74 -6.93 7.59
N ILE A 245 -3.85 -7.81 8.07
CA ILE A 245 -4.18 -8.87 9.03
C ILE A 245 -3.19 -8.88 10.19
N ASN A 246 -3.69 -8.95 11.42
CA ASN A 246 -2.82 -9.08 12.59
C ASN A 246 -2.53 -10.55 12.97
N GLN A 247 -1.71 -10.74 13.99
CA GLN A 247 -1.31 -12.08 14.44
C GLN A 247 -2.45 -12.87 15.12
N PHE A 248 -3.56 -12.23 15.45
CA PHE A 248 -4.75 -12.87 16.02
C PHE A 248 -5.80 -13.20 14.95
N GLY A 249 -5.51 -12.91 13.67
CA GLY A 249 -6.42 -13.15 12.55
C GLY A 249 -7.57 -12.14 12.46
N GLN A 250 -7.42 -10.98 13.09
CA GLN A 250 -8.30 -9.85 12.85
C GLN A 250 -7.86 -9.17 11.55
N ILE A 251 -8.82 -8.75 10.73
CA ILE A 251 -8.58 -8.23 9.38
C ILE A 251 -9.22 -6.85 9.28
N ALA A 252 -8.47 -5.88 8.77
CA ALA A 252 -8.97 -4.55 8.46
C ALA A 252 -9.06 -4.35 6.95
N GLY A 253 -10.00 -3.53 6.51
CA GLY A 253 -10.23 -3.21 5.11
C GLY A 253 -11.33 -2.19 4.94
N GLN A 254 -11.94 -2.18 3.77
CA GLN A 254 -13.05 -1.30 3.41
C GLN A 254 -14.17 -2.06 2.70
N SER A 255 -15.38 -1.55 2.77
CA SER A 255 -16.54 -2.12 2.11
C SER A 255 -17.61 -1.08 1.83
N TYR A 256 -18.27 -1.22 0.70
CA TYR A 256 -19.55 -0.52 0.48
C TYR A 256 -20.60 -0.97 1.51
N THR A 257 -21.34 0.00 2.04
CA THR A 257 -22.40 -0.24 3.04
C THR A 257 -23.77 -0.51 2.39
N SER A 258 -23.93 -0.15 1.11
CA SER A 258 -25.14 -0.37 0.32
C SER A 258 -24.77 -0.50 -1.16
N SER A 259 -25.73 -0.90 -1.99
CA SER A 259 -25.63 -0.87 -3.46
C SER A 259 -26.18 0.43 -4.08
N THR A 260 -26.55 1.41 -3.26
CA THR A 260 -27.16 2.66 -3.73
C THR A 260 -26.12 3.76 -3.72
N PRO A 261 -25.78 4.36 -4.87
CA PRO A 261 -24.89 5.52 -4.91
C PRO A 261 -25.45 6.69 -4.10
N ASN A 262 -24.61 7.37 -3.36
CA ASN A 262 -24.98 8.59 -2.68
C ASN A 262 -24.92 9.79 -3.65
N SER A 263 -25.67 10.85 -3.33
CA SER A 263 -25.79 12.02 -4.24
C SER A 263 -24.58 12.93 -4.25
N THR A 264 -23.64 12.75 -3.32
CA THR A 264 -22.44 13.61 -3.20
C THR A 264 -21.32 13.11 -4.09
N THR A 265 -21.02 11.80 -4.03
CA THR A 265 -19.89 11.20 -4.75
C THR A 265 -20.31 10.41 -5.99
N GLY A 266 -21.60 10.03 -6.10
CA GLY A 266 -22.08 9.18 -7.19
C GLY A 266 -21.77 7.69 -7.01
N ILE A 267 -21.10 7.31 -5.92
CA ILE A 267 -20.81 5.92 -5.53
C ILE A 267 -21.45 5.59 -4.18
N PRO A 268 -21.64 4.34 -3.82
CA PRO A 268 -22.10 3.96 -2.48
C PRO A 268 -21.18 4.48 -1.39
N THR A 269 -21.73 4.64 -0.18
CA THR A 269 -20.88 4.95 0.99
C THR A 269 -19.94 3.79 1.25
N GLU A 270 -18.67 4.13 1.44
CA GLU A 270 -17.57 3.20 1.70
C GLU A 270 -17.07 3.40 3.12
N ASP A 271 -17.17 2.37 3.95
CA ASP A 271 -16.74 2.42 5.35
C ASP A 271 -15.57 1.46 5.60
N PRO A 272 -14.64 1.84 6.48
CA PRO A 272 -13.63 0.93 6.99
C PRO A 272 -14.28 -0.16 7.85
N PHE A 273 -13.73 -1.37 7.81
CA PHE A 273 -14.20 -2.47 8.63
C PHE A 273 -13.10 -3.12 9.46
N LEU A 274 -13.51 -3.77 10.55
CA LEU A 274 -12.74 -4.78 11.27
C LEU A 274 -13.47 -6.12 11.22
N TRP A 275 -12.88 -7.11 10.55
CA TRP A 275 -13.39 -8.48 10.58
C TRP A 275 -12.73 -9.25 11.72
N THR A 276 -13.55 -9.83 12.59
CA THR A 276 -13.08 -10.62 13.74
C THR A 276 -14.12 -11.67 14.12
N ASN A 277 -13.67 -12.89 14.47
CA ASN A 277 -14.54 -13.99 14.90
C ASN A 277 -15.68 -14.29 13.91
N GLY A 278 -15.41 -14.18 12.60
CA GLY A 278 -16.39 -14.47 11.54
C GLY A 278 -17.42 -13.37 11.30
N LYS A 279 -17.23 -12.18 11.85
CA LYS A 279 -18.10 -11.02 11.67
C LYS A 279 -17.34 -9.82 11.17
N MET A 280 -17.91 -9.12 10.21
CA MET A 280 -17.46 -7.80 9.78
C MET A 280 -18.15 -6.75 10.66
N ILE A 281 -17.35 -5.86 11.23
CA ILE A 281 -17.78 -4.76 12.10
C ILE A 281 -17.52 -3.48 11.32
N ASP A 282 -18.57 -2.71 11.12
CA ASP A 282 -18.50 -1.37 10.56
C ASP A 282 -17.83 -0.41 11.57
N LEU A 283 -16.80 0.31 11.13
CA LEU A 283 -16.09 1.27 11.98
C LEU A 283 -16.65 2.68 11.84
N GLY A 284 -17.50 2.93 10.81
CA GLY A 284 -18.04 4.22 10.45
C GLY A 284 -17.00 5.18 9.85
N THR A 285 -17.47 6.39 9.51
CA THR A 285 -16.65 7.48 8.97
C THR A 285 -16.62 8.68 9.92
N LEU A 286 -15.81 9.69 9.60
CA LEU A 286 -15.78 10.98 10.28
C LEU A 286 -16.92 11.93 9.79
N GLY A 287 -17.96 11.37 9.19
CA GLY A 287 -19.18 12.06 8.75
C GLY A 287 -19.26 12.27 7.24
N GLY A 288 -18.24 11.92 6.49
CA GLY A 288 -18.23 11.84 5.03
C GLY A 288 -18.74 10.49 4.51
N THR A 289 -18.66 10.28 3.21
CA THR A 289 -19.19 9.09 2.55
C THR A 289 -18.09 8.10 2.11
N ILE A 290 -16.84 8.42 2.35
CA ILE A 290 -15.69 7.58 2.01
C ILE A 290 -14.77 7.46 3.21
N GLY A 291 -14.48 6.23 3.62
CA GLY A 291 -13.48 5.89 4.62
C GLY A 291 -12.85 4.53 4.35
N TYR A 292 -11.56 4.39 4.61
CA TYR A 292 -10.84 3.15 4.39
C TYR A 292 -9.73 2.94 5.42
N SER A 293 -9.48 1.67 5.74
CA SER A 293 -8.40 1.29 6.64
C SER A 293 -7.06 1.32 5.92
N ILE A 294 -6.01 1.68 6.65
CA ILE A 294 -4.61 1.60 6.19
C ILE A 294 -3.87 0.49 6.92
N TRP A 295 -4.00 0.44 8.26
CA TRP A 295 -3.27 -0.51 9.08
C TRP A 295 -4.02 -0.92 10.33
N LEU A 296 -3.65 -2.08 10.90
CA LEU A 296 -4.09 -2.51 12.22
C LEU A 296 -2.94 -3.10 13.03
N ASN A 297 -2.96 -2.91 14.36
CA ASN A 297 -2.00 -3.51 15.28
C ASN A 297 -2.56 -4.79 15.94
N ASN A 298 -1.73 -5.49 16.72
CA ASN A 298 -2.15 -6.71 17.42
C ASN A 298 -3.13 -6.46 18.57
N ARG A 299 -3.38 -5.21 18.93
CA ARG A 299 -4.41 -4.84 19.93
C ARG A 299 -5.80 -4.67 19.30
N GLY A 300 -5.90 -4.83 17.95
CA GLY A 300 -7.14 -4.64 17.19
C GLY A 300 -7.50 -3.16 17.00
N GLN A 301 -6.54 -2.25 17.17
CA GLN A 301 -6.71 -0.84 16.84
C GLN A 301 -6.49 -0.67 15.35
N VAL A 302 -7.42 0.01 14.68
CA VAL A 302 -7.39 0.27 13.22
C VAL A 302 -7.13 1.74 12.99
N THR A 303 -6.24 2.04 12.05
CA THR A 303 -6.03 3.40 11.54
C THR A 303 -6.29 3.45 10.04
N GLY A 304 -6.73 4.61 9.56
CA GLY A 304 -7.06 4.82 8.16
C GLY A 304 -7.36 6.27 7.87
N ILE A 305 -8.01 6.52 6.75
CA ILE A 305 -8.40 7.85 6.30
C ILE A 305 -9.92 7.87 6.12
N SER A 306 -10.55 8.97 6.46
CA SER A 306 -11.98 9.18 6.27
C SER A 306 -12.26 10.62 5.86
N ASN A 307 -13.16 10.77 4.89
CA ASN A 307 -13.71 12.06 4.56
C ASN A 307 -14.52 12.62 5.73
N LEU A 308 -14.50 13.93 5.88
CA LEU A 308 -15.35 14.69 6.79
C LEU A 308 -16.72 14.92 6.15
N ALA A 309 -17.67 15.41 6.96
CA ALA A 309 -18.99 15.78 6.46
C ALA A 309 -18.92 16.74 5.26
N GLY A 310 -19.56 16.35 4.15
CA GLY A 310 -19.54 17.09 2.89
C GLY A 310 -18.43 16.68 1.91
N ASP A 311 -17.59 15.70 2.27
CA ASP A 311 -16.57 15.06 1.43
C ASP A 311 -15.52 16.01 0.81
N VAL A 312 -15.34 17.21 1.38
CA VAL A 312 -14.38 18.21 0.89
C VAL A 312 -12.98 17.97 1.46
N TYR A 313 -12.91 17.55 2.72
CA TYR A 313 -11.67 17.31 3.45
C TYR A 313 -11.63 15.89 3.98
N SER A 314 -10.42 15.39 4.22
CA SER A 314 -10.20 14.07 4.81
C SER A 314 -9.21 14.14 5.96
N HIS A 315 -9.47 13.35 7.00
CA HIS A 315 -8.56 13.19 8.12
C HIS A 315 -8.17 11.73 8.32
N GLY A 316 -6.99 11.53 8.89
CA GLY A 316 -6.63 10.26 9.50
C GLY A 316 -7.55 9.95 10.68
N PHE A 317 -7.84 8.68 10.91
CA PHE A 317 -8.57 8.23 12.08
C PHE A 317 -7.84 7.14 12.86
N LEU A 318 -8.19 7.01 14.13
CA LEU A 318 -7.86 5.86 14.99
C LEU A 318 -9.15 5.29 15.57
N TRP A 319 -9.45 4.02 15.22
CA TRP A 319 -10.51 3.27 15.86
C TRP A 319 -9.94 2.33 16.94
N ASP A 320 -10.54 2.40 18.14
CA ASP A 320 -10.18 1.54 19.27
C ASP A 320 -11.43 1.15 20.04
N ARG A 321 -11.77 -0.13 20.05
CA ARG A 321 -12.87 -0.71 20.84
C ARG A 321 -14.21 0.01 20.70
N GLY A 322 -14.62 0.28 19.47
CA GLY A 322 -15.91 0.92 19.16
C GLY A 322 -15.88 2.44 19.17
N VAL A 323 -14.73 3.06 19.36
CA VAL A 323 -14.58 4.52 19.34
C VAL A 323 -13.72 4.94 18.15
N LEU A 324 -14.33 5.62 17.18
CA LEU A 324 -13.64 6.30 16.09
C LEU A 324 -13.18 7.68 16.56
N ARG A 325 -11.88 7.94 16.44
CA ARG A 325 -11.27 9.23 16.82
C ARG A 325 -10.67 9.89 15.60
N ASP A 326 -11.01 11.16 15.43
CA ASP A 326 -10.40 12.03 14.43
C ASP A 326 -8.96 12.37 14.85
N LEU A 327 -8.02 12.13 13.94
CA LEU A 327 -6.61 12.49 14.07
C LEU A 327 -6.37 13.86 13.41
N LEU A 328 -6.86 14.88 14.07
CA LEU A 328 -6.81 16.27 13.62
C LEU A 328 -5.39 16.70 13.21
N PRO A 329 -5.27 17.60 12.23
CA PRO A 329 -4.04 18.36 12.01
C PRO A 329 -3.60 19.12 13.28
N PRO A 330 -2.32 19.54 13.39
CA PRO A 330 -1.90 20.48 14.45
C PRO A 330 -2.77 21.74 14.48
N ALA A 331 -2.89 22.40 15.64
CA ALA A 331 -3.78 23.55 15.84
C ALA A 331 -3.57 24.72 14.86
N ASN A 332 -2.37 24.84 14.30
CA ASN A 332 -2.03 25.83 13.26
C ASN A 332 -1.87 25.18 11.88
N GLY A 333 -2.36 23.96 11.70
CA GLY A 333 -2.28 23.19 10.44
C GLY A 333 -3.32 23.61 9.41
N GLY A 334 -3.36 22.87 8.31
CA GLY A 334 -4.35 22.99 7.27
C GLY A 334 -5.59 22.12 7.53
N ASN A 335 -6.22 21.68 6.45
CA ASN A 335 -7.52 21.02 6.51
C ASN A 335 -7.43 19.49 6.28
N TYR A 336 -6.24 18.97 6.05
CA TYR A 336 -6.06 17.53 5.73
C TYR A 336 -5.09 16.90 6.71
N SER A 337 -5.38 15.64 7.08
CA SER A 337 -4.41 14.74 7.70
C SER A 337 -4.56 13.34 7.13
N TRP A 338 -3.48 12.57 7.13
CA TRP A 338 -3.46 11.19 6.69
C TRP A 338 -2.49 10.38 7.53
N VAL A 339 -2.67 9.07 7.50
CA VAL A 339 -1.90 8.14 8.33
C VAL A 339 -1.27 7.05 7.45
N TYR A 340 -0.12 6.54 7.89
CA TYR A 340 0.54 5.42 7.23
C TYR A 340 0.74 4.23 8.16
N TRP A 341 0.92 4.45 9.46
CA TRP A 341 1.30 3.39 10.37
C TRP A 341 0.80 3.61 11.78
N ILE A 342 0.49 2.50 12.48
CA ILE A 342 0.24 2.45 13.93
C ILE A 342 1.17 1.41 14.56
N ASN A 343 1.81 1.73 15.69
CA ASN A 343 2.62 0.79 16.45
C ASN A 343 1.77 0.01 17.49
N GLU A 344 2.40 -0.94 18.19
CA GLU A 344 1.73 -1.72 19.22
C GLU A 344 1.37 -0.89 20.47
N LEU A 345 1.89 0.30 20.65
CA LEU A 345 1.52 1.22 21.72
C LEU A 345 0.27 2.05 21.40
N GLY A 346 -0.14 2.10 20.12
CA GLY A 346 -1.25 2.91 19.62
C GLY A 346 -0.84 4.33 19.21
N ASP A 347 0.47 4.58 19.08
CA ASP A 347 0.97 5.79 18.46
C ASP A 347 0.81 5.67 16.93
N VAL A 348 0.38 6.73 16.25
CA VAL A 348 0.12 6.77 14.82
C VAL A 348 1.05 7.78 14.16
N VAL A 349 1.55 7.47 12.97
CA VAL A 349 2.36 8.41 12.16
C VAL A 349 1.78 8.58 10.77
N GLY A 350 2.03 9.77 10.20
CA GLY A 350 1.57 10.16 8.87
C GLY A 350 1.98 11.58 8.53
N GLY A 351 1.07 12.33 7.94
CA GLY A 351 1.27 13.73 7.60
C GLY A 351 0.01 14.56 7.83
N ALA A 352 0.18 15.87 7.86
CA ALA A 352 -0.93 16.83 7.83
C ALA A 352 -0.51 18.09 7.08
N THR A 353 -1.47 18.74 6.42
CA THR A 353 -1.21 20.01 5.74
C THR A 353 -0.93 21.15 6.74
N LEU A 354 -0.10 22.08 6.29
CA LEU A 354 0.18 23.33 6.99
C LEU A 354 -0.94 24.35 6.74
N SER A 355 -0.91 25.44 7.50
CA SER A 355 -1.88 26.54 7.36
C SER A 355 -1.98 27.03 5.91
N GLY A 356 -3.21 27.07 5.39
CA GLY A 356 -3.50 27.40 4.00
C GLY A 356 -3.20 26.29 3.00
N ASP A 357 -2.96 25.06 3.47
CA ASP A 357 -2.71 23.86 2.66
C ASP A 357 -1.55 24.03 1.66
N GLN A 358 -0.53 24.83 2.01
CA GLN A 358 0.59 25.15 1.13
C GLN A 358 1.81 24.22 1.26
N GLY A 359 1.79 23.32 2.22
CA GLY A 359 2.83 22.30 2.48
C GLY A 359 2.28 21.29 3.46
N ASN A 360 3.07 20.27 3.77
CA ASN A 360 2.72 19.28 4.77
C ASN A 360 3.92 18.92 5.62
N ASP A 361 3.66 18.62 6.88
CA ASP A 361 4.66 18.11 7.81
C ASP A 361 4.35 16.67 8.25
N ALA A 362 5.42 15.96 8.57
CA ALA A 362 5.37 14.67 9.23
C ALA A 362 4.77 14.82 10.63
N ILE A 363 3.76 14.03 10.96
CA ILE A 363 3.04 14.11 12.22
C ILE A 363 3.10 12.77 12.97
N LEU A 364 3.32 12.87 14.27
CA LEU A 364 3.11 11.80 15.25
C LEU A 364 1.85 12.10 16.07
N TRP A 365 0.82 11.27 16.00
CA TRP A 365 -0.30 11.33 16.93
C TRP A 365 -0.03 10.37 18.10
N ARG A 366 0.21 10.97 19.28
CA ARG A 366 0.41 10.24 20.52
C ARG A 366 -0.77 10.51 21.46
N PHE A 367 -1.46 9.43 21.87
CA PHE A 367 -2.72 9.53 22.60
C PHE A 367 -3.77 10.42 21.89
N GLY A 368 -3.78 10.39 20.54
CA GLY A 368 -4.67 11.19 19.69
C GLY A 368 -4.30 12.68 19.58
N LYS A 369 -3.16 13.12 20.15
CA LYS A 369 -2.66 14.49 20.03
C LYS A 369 -1.58 14.58 18.96
N PRO A 370 -1.71 15.49 18.00
CA PRO A 370 -0.69 15.69 16.98
C PRO A 370 0.58 16.34 17.57
N ILE A 371 1.72 15.80 17.17
CA ILE A 371 3.05 16.33 17.42
C ILE A 371 3.69 16.53 16.05
N ASP A 372 3.93 17.76 15.71
CA ASP A 372 4.60 18.16 14.48
C ASP A 372 6.08 17.79 14.57
N LEU A 373 6.57 17.01 13.59
CA LEU A 373 7.96 16.57 13.51
C LEU A 373 8.80 17.47 12.61
N GLY A 374 8.14 18.39 11.88
CA GLY A 374 8.77 19.36 10.99
C GLY A 374 9.42 18.71 9.76
N THR A 375 10.21 19.53 9.05
CA THR A 375 10.99 19.14 7.87
C THR A 375 12.50 19.12 8.17
N ILE A 376 13.30 18.56 7.26
CA ILE A 376 14.76 18.55 7.37
C ILE A 376 15.36 19.75 6.63
N GLY A 377 16.12 20.58 7.33
CA GLY A 377 16.86 21.71 6.73
C GLY A 377 15.95 22.78 6.17
N GLN A 378 15.89 22.97 4.86
CA GLN A 378 15.05 23.95 4.15
C GLN A 378 13.96 23.28 3.31
N ASP A 379 13.68 22.01 3.56
CA ASP A 379 12.61 21.30 2.87
C ASP A 379 11.26 21.92 3.23
N VAL A 380 10.32 21.79 2.32
CA VAL A 380 8.96 22.40 2.45
C VAL A 380 7.90 21.37 2.75
N CYS A 381 8.24 20.09 2.69
CA CYS A 381 7.32 18.99 2.92
C CYS A 381 8.03 17.84 3.61
N SER A 382 7.30 17.17 4.50
CA SER A 382 7.73 15.92 5.11
C SER A 382 6.55 15.00 5.42
N GLU A 383 6.81 13.71 5.52
CA GLU A 383 5.83 12.68 5.89
C GLU A 383 6.52 11.61 6.74
N ALA A 384 5.85 11.14 7.78
CA ALA A 384 6.30 10.01 8.59
C ALA A 384 5.62 8.73 8.09
N THR A 385 6.39 7.84 7.48
CA THR A 385 5.85 6.65 6.77
C THR A 385 5.89 5.38 7.60
N GLY A 386 6.60 5.37 8.73
CA GLY A 386 6.65 4.20 9.61
C GLY A 386 7.24 4.49 10.97
N MET A 387 6.92 3.61 11.93
CA MET A 387 7.38 3.71 13.30
C MET A 387 7.48 2.33 13.95
N ASN A 388 8.44 2.14 14.84
CA ASN A 388 8.51 0.94 15.68
C ASN A 388 7.97 1.19 17.10
N ASP A 389 7.91 0.12 17.89
CA ASP A 389 7.43 0.17 19.28
C ASP A 389 8.37 0.91 20.24
N PHE A 390 9.58 1.25 19.81
CA PHE A 390 10.53 2.10 20.56
C PHE A 390 10.37 3.59 20.26
N GLY A 391 9.40 3.95 19.39
CA GLY A 391 9.16 5.34 18.98
C GLY A 391 10.19 5.89 18.00
N GLN A 392 10.97 5.02 17.33
CA GLN A 392 11.82 5.43 16.22
C GLN A 392 10.94 5.59 14.98
N ILE A 393 10.98 6.76 14.38
CA ILE A 393 10.15 7.15 13.23
C ILE A 393 11.05 7.28 12.00
N VAL A 394 10.52 6.87 10.87
CA VAL A 394 11.13 7.04 9.55
C VAL A 394 10.14 7.72 8.63
N GLY A 395 10.66 8.47 7.67
CA GLY A 395 9.83 9.24 6.75
C GLY A 395 10.65 9.88 5.66
N ILE A 396 10.01 10.80 4.96
CA ILE A 396 10.56 11.53 3.83
C ILE A 396 10.52 13.02 4.15
N SER A 397 11.53 13.76 3.70
CA SER A 397 11.55 15.21 3.69
C SER A 397 12.08 15.68 2.32
N THR A 398 11.41 16.68 1.73
CA THR A 398 11.73 17.13 0.36
C THR A 398 11.46 18.61 0.17
N ASN A 399 12.23 19.23 -0.71
CA ASN A 399 12.00 20.59 -1.23
C ASN A 399 11.22 20.60 -2.57
N VAL A 400 10.82 19.45 -3.06
CA VAL A 400 10.07 19.32 -4.32
C VAL A 400 8.59 19.47 -4.04
N ARG A 401 7.97 20.50 -4.60
CA ARG A 401 6.50 20.62 -4.69
C ARG A 401 6.03 19.95 -5.98
N VAL A 402 5.03 19.11 -5.91
CA VAL A 402 4.41 18.54 -7.09
C VAL A 402 3.58 19.66 -7.76
N SER A 403 4.02 20.12 -8.93
CA SER A 403 3.25 21.07 -9.74
C SER A 403 2.00 20.38 -10.26
N GLY A 404 0.83 20.87 -9.90
CA GLY A 404 -0.45 20.33 -10.36
C GLY A 404 -1.22 19.50 -9.32
N ALA A 405 -0.88 19.62 -8.04
CA ALA A 405 -1.77 19.14 -6.98
C ALA A 405 -3.18 19.70 -7.21
N PRO A 406 -4.24 18.88 -7.09
CA PRO A 406 -5.60 19.36 -7.27
C PRO A 406 -5.86 20.54 -6.32
N VAL A 407 -6.64 21.51 -6.78
CA VAL A 407 -7.10 22.61 -5.91
C VAL A 407 -7.80 21.98 -4.71
N GLY A 408 -7.20 22.10 -3.50
CA GLY A 408 -7.70 21.48 -2.28
C GLY A 408 -7.01 20.19 -1.83
N GLY A 409 -6.04 19.64 -2.60
CA GLY A 409 -5.20 18.53 -2.16
C GLY A 409 -3.87 18.97 -1.54
N PRO A 410 -3.19 18.12 -0.76
CA PRO A 410 -1.91 18.47 -0.17
C PRO A 410 -0.86 18.75 -1.25
N PRO A 411 -0.15 19.90 -1.21
CA PRO A 411 0.73 20.35 -2.29
C PRO A 411 2.02 19.54 -2.46
N CYS A 412 2.26 18.62 -1.57
CA CYS A 412 3.48 17.83 -1.50
C CYS A 412 3.21 16.35 -1.26
N VAL A 413 2.09 15.83 -1.71
CA VAL A 413 1.88 14.39 -1.74
C VAL A 413 2.92 13.82 -2.68
N LEU A 414 3.85 13.07 -2.14
CA LEU A 414 4.64 12.15 -2.91
C LEU A 414 3.67 11.07 -3.39
N PHE A 415 3.03 11.33 -4.54
CA PHE A 415 2.20 10.35 -5.19
C PHE A 415 3.07 9.17 -5.59
N PHE A 416 2.88 8.09 -4.90
CA PHE A 416 3.13 6.78 -5.45
C PHE A 416 1.99 6.51 -6.44
N GLY A 417 2.18 6.91 -7.71
CA GLY A 417 1.22 6.69 -8.78
C GLY A 417 0.44 7.96 -9.21
N LYS A 418 0.55 8.29 -10.50
CA LYS A 418 -0.17 9.37 -11.20
C LYS A 418 -1.64 9.03 -11.45
N ARG A 419 -2.43 8.84 -10.41
CA ARG A 419 -3.87 9.12 -10.49
C ARG A 419 -4.28 9.63 -9.11
N ALA A 420 -4.22 10.95 -8.93
CA ALA A 420 -5.25 11.56 -8.13
C ALA A 420 -6.57 11.07 -8.73
N ALA A 421 -7.35 10.31 -7.97
CA ALA A 421 -8.76 10.26 -8.27
C ALA A 421 -9.19 11.71 -8.44
N PRO A 422 -9.97 12.07 -9.47
CA PRO A 422 -10.45 13.42 -9.57
C PRO A 422 -11.25 13.66 -8.31
N TRP A 423 -10.70 14.46 -7.41
CA TRP A 423 -11.50 15.11 -6.41
C TRP A 423 -12.51 15.87 -7.23
N LEU A 424 -13.75 15.40 -7.22
CA LEU A 424 -14.83 15.97 -8.00
C LEU A 424 -14.88 17.46 -7.72
N THR A 425 -14.62 18.26 -8.74
CA THR A 425 -14.88 19.69 -8.76
C THR A 425 -16.37 19.95 -8.77
#